data_e6508c6a8b1d613920712d1da4185744
#
_entry.id   e6508c6a8b1d613920712d1da4185744
#
_cell.length_a   1.000
_cell.length_b   1.000
_cell.length_c   1.000
_cell.angle_alpha   90.00
_cell.angle_beta   90.00
_cell.angle_gamma   90.00
#
_symmetry.space_group_name_H-M   'P 1'
#
loop_
_entity.id
_entity.type
_entity.pdbx_description
1 polymer ?
#
loop_
_entity_poly.entity_id
_entity_poly.type
_entity_poly.pdbx_seq_one_letter_code
_entity_poly.pdbx_strand_id
1 'polypeptide(L)'
;MTWTLHHGDALLILPTLNTPIDAVIADPPYNSGGRTMTERTSRTAREKYLTNDGRHHGHDLGDFTGENRDQRAYGYWLSLLLAECFRLTRPGGAALVFTDWRQLPATTDALQAGGWTWRGIAVWHKPTARPQPGRMRQDCEFIVWGSNGAMIPGNDPVYLPGHFTGSQPRGSQRQHITQKPEDVMRQLVRIVPEDGTVLDPFAGSGTTGAAALRGGRNFIGIEQSAHYAETARTRLRAITPALT
;
A
#
# COMPACT_ATOMS: atom_id res chain seq x y z
N MET A 1 -21.92 0.71 0.21
CA MET A 1 -20.46 0.75 -0.10
C MET A 1 -20.29 0.81 -1.59
N THR A 2 -19.45 1.69 -2.06
CA THR A 2 -19.12 1.89 -3.48
C THR A 2 -17.61 1.78 -3.66
N TRP A 3 -17.19 1.46 -4.88
CA TRP A 3 -15.79 1.47 -5.22
C TRP A 3 -15.55 1.95 -6.64
N THR A 4 -14.40 2.58 -6.83
CA THR A 4 -13.90 3.01 -8.14
C THR A 4 -12.45 2.57 -8.26
N LEU A 5 -12.05 2.06 -9.43
CA LEU A 5 -10.67 1.71 -9.73
C LEU A 5 -10.26 2.36 -11.05
N HIS A 6 -9.32 3.29 -10.96
CA HIS A 6 -8.71 3.97 -12.09
C HIS A 6 -7.50 3.19 -12.57
N HIS A 7 -7.37 3.03 -13.89
CA HIS A 7 -6.19 2.44 -14.51
C HIS A 7 -5.29 3.56 -15.05
N GLY A 8 -4.05 3.65 -14.55
CA GLY A 8 -3.06 4.62 -14.99
C GLY A 8 -2.09 5.06 -13.90
N ASP A 9 -1.28 6.07 -14.22
CA ASP A 9 -0.31 6.64 -13.29
C ASP A 9 -0.99 7.49 -12.22
N ALA A 10 -0.69 7.22 -10.96
CA ALA A 10 -1.28 7.93 -9.83
C ALA A 10 -0.97 9.44 -9.84
N LEU A 11 0.23 9.86 -10.28
CA LEU A 11 0.57 11.28 -10.41
C LEU A 11 -0.29 12.02 -11.44
N LEU A 12 -0.81 11.31 -12.45
CA LEU A 12 -1.69 11.90 -13.47
C LEU A 12 -3.15 11.86 -13.06
N ILE A 13 -3.56 10.84 -12.31
CA ILE A 13 -4.95 10.62 -11.93
C ILE A 13 -5.34 11.42 -10.68
N LEU A 14 -4.51 11.42 -9.64
CA LEU A 14 -4.82 12.09 -8.37
C LEU A 14 -5.24 13.56 -8.55
N PRO A 15 -4.57 14.38 -9.39
CA PRO A 15 -4.98 15.77 -9.61
C PRO A 15 -6.38 15.93 -10.20
N THR A 16 -6.91 14.92 -10.89
CA THR A 16 -8.24 14.95 -11.50
C THR A 16 -9.36 14.56 -10.53
N LEU A 17 -9.01 13.98 -9.38
CA LEU A 17 -9.98 13.57 -8.37
C LEU A 17 -10.38 14.75 -7.49
N ASN A 18 -11.67 14.78 -7.14
CA ASN A 18 -12.25 15.78 -6.24
C ASN A 18 -13.06 15.16 -5.11
N THR A 19 -13.17 13.84 -5.06
CA THR A 19 -13.91 13.13 -4.00
C THR A 19 -13.13 13.22 -2.69
N PRO A 20 -13.71 13.79 -1.62
CA PRO A 20 -13.05 13.79 -0.31
C PRO A 20 -12.90 12.38 0.23
N ILE A 21 -11.74 12.10 0.83
CA ILE A 21 -11.41 10.80 1.43
C ILE A 21 -11.15 10.93 2.93
N ASP A 22 -11.26 9.83 3.65
CA ASP A 22 -11.05 9.77 5.10
C ASP A 22 -9.67 9.20 5.46
N ALA A 23 -9.12 8.34 4.62
CA ALA A 23 -7.71 7.93 4.76
C ALA A 23 -7.09 7.49 3.44
N VAL A 24 -5.77 7.60 3.40
CA VAL A 24 -4.88 6.98 2.40
C VAL A 24 -4.22 5.76 3.04
N ILE A 25 -4.28 4.61 2.36
CA ILE A 25 -3.51 3.41 2.74
C ILE A 25 -2.73 3.00 1.50
N ALA A 26 -1.42 3.22 1.50
CA ALA A 26 -0.57 3.14 0.33
C ALA A 26 0.58 2.13 0.52
N ASP A 27 0.81 1.28 -0.48
CA ASP A 27 1.96 0.38 -0.57
C ASP A 27 2.78 0.73 -1.83
N PRO A 28 3.56 1.85 -1.81
CA PRO A 28 4.33 2.28 -2.97
C PRO A 28 5.45 1.30 -3.31
N PRO A 29 5.92 1.25 -4.58
CA PRO A 29 7.11 0.50 -4.93
C PRO A 29 8.36 1.13 -4.28
N TYR A 30 8.92 0.51 -3.24
CA TYR A 30 10.03 1.06 -2.45
C TYR A 30 11.40 0.42 -2.69
N ASN A 31 11.57 -0.29 -3.81
CA ASN A 31 12.86 -0.82 -4.28
C ASN A 31 13.62 -1.66 -3.22
N SER A 32 12.93 -2.56 -2.52
CA SER A 32 13.50 -3.39 -1.47
C SER A 32 14.18 -4.67 -1.97
N GLY A 33 13.87 -5.10 -3.18
CA GLY A 33 14.42 -6.31 -3.80
C GLY A 33 15.86 -6.13 -4.29
N GLY A 34 16.61 -7.26 -4.39
CA GLY A 34 18.01 -7.27 -4.82
C GLY A 34 19.02 -7.15 -3.68
N ARG A 35 20.17 -7.85 -3.84
CA ARG A 35 21.25 -7.90 -2.82
C ARG A 35 22.20 -6.72 -2.92
N THR A 36 22.43 -6.20 -4.14
CA THR A 36 23.36 -5.11 -4.43
C THR A 36 22.60 -3.89 -4.97
N MET A 37 23.26 -2.72 -4.97
CA MET A 37 22.71 -1.51 -5.57
C MET A 37 22.42 -1.72 -7.07
N THR A 38 23.33 -2.36 -7.79
CA THR A 38 23.16 -2.67 -9.22
C THR A 38 21.95 -3.57 -9.46
N GLU A 39 21.78 -4.63 -8.68
CA GLU A 39 20.60 -5.50 -8.81
C GLU A 39 19.28 -4.76 -8.53
N ARG A 40 19.28 -3.82 -7.58
CA ARG A 40 18.12 -2.99 -7.27
C ARG A 40 17.73 -2.02 -8.37
N THR A 41 18.71 -1.47 -9.06
CA THR A 41 18.47 -0.44 -10.10
C THR A 41 18.29 -0.99 -11.49
N SER A 42 18.79 -2.21 -11.79
CA SER A 42 18.79 -2.78 -13.15
C SER A 42 17.80 -3.92 -13.37
N ARG A 43 17.35 -4.60 -12.31
CA ARG A 43 16.41 -5.75 -12.43
C ARG A 43 14.96 -5.31 -12.33
N THR A 44 14.08 -6.03 -13.05
CA THR A 44 12.62 -5.87 -12.92
C THR A 44 12.13 -6.33 -11.54
N ALA A 45 10.94 -5.90 -11.12
CA ALA A 45 10.34 -6.35 -9.85
C ALA A 45 10.20 -7.87 -9.83
N ARG A 46 9.80 -8.47 -10.96
CA ARG A 46 9.70 -9.91 -11.11
C ARG A 46 11.02 -10.63 -10.85
N GLU A 47 12.13 -10.16 -11.42
CA GLU A 47 13.47 -10.74 -11.21
C GLU A 47 13.98 -10.58 -9.79
N LYS A 48 13.55 -9.53 -9.07
CA LYS A 48 13.95 -9.25 -7.69
C LYS A 48 13.25 -10.15 -6.68
N TYR A 49 11.95 -10.43 -6.88
CA TYR A 49 11.09 -11.05 -5.86
C TYR A 49 10.69 -12.49 -6.16
N LEU A 50 10.81 -12.94 -7.40
CA LEU A 50 10.54 -14.33 -7.77
C LEU A 50 11.85 -15.07 -7.98
N THR A 51 12.14 -16.05 -7.11
CA THR A 51 13.26 -16.97 -7.29
C THR A 51 12.91 -18.03 -8.33
N ASN A 52 13.84 -18.33 -9.24
CA ASN A 52 13.76 -19.44 -10.21
C ASN A 52 13.98 -20.79 -9.52
N ASP A 53 13.13 -21.17 -8.57
CA ASP A 53 13.22 -22.46 -7.88
C ASP A 53 12.36 -23.56 -8.54
N GLY A 54 12.06 -23.42 -9.83
CA GLY A 54 11.42 -24.46 -10.66
C GLY A 54 9.97 -24.78 -10.30
N ARG A 55 9.34 -24.07 -9.38
CA ARG A 55 7.94 -24.24 -9.02
C ARG A 55 7.06 -23.29 -9.81
N HIS A 56 6.24 -23.84 -10.68
CA HIS A 56 5.49 -23.20 -11.77
C HIS A 56 4.47 -22.09 -11.41
N HIS A 57 4.35 -21.66 -10.18
CA HIS A 57 3.31 -20.69 -9.78
C HIS A 57 3.68 -19.20 -9.92
N GLY A 58 4.91 -18.88 -10.32
CA GLY A 58 5.35 -17.48 -10.51
C GLY A 58 5.17 -16.95 -11.94
N HIS A 59 4.82 -17.80 -12.90
CA HIS A 59 4.73 -17.40 -14.31
C HIS A 59 3.51 -16.53 -14.65
N ASP A 60 2.44 -16.63 -13.87
CA ASP A 60 1.20 -15.88 -14.09
C ASP A 60 1.16 -14.51 -13.40
N LEU A 61 2.17 -14.17 -12.58
CA LEU A 61 2.24 -12.89 -11.91
C LEU A 61 2.87 -11.84 -12.84
N GLY A 62 2.12 -10.77 -13.13
CA GLY A 62 2.60 -9.63 -13.92
C GLY A 62 3.76 -8.90 -13.25
N ASP A 63 4.59 -8.23 -14.04
CA ASP A 63 5.62 -7.32 -13.54
C ASP A 63 4.99 -5.94 -13.21
N PHE A 64 5.69 -5.13 -12.40
CA PHE A 64 5.27 -3.78 -12.09
C PHE A 64 6.48 -2.82 -12.15
N THR A 65 6.21 -1.54 -12.40
CA THR A 65 7.20 -0.50 -12.61
C THR A 65 7.43 0.33 -11.33
N GLY A 66 8.52 1.12 -11.32
CA GLY A 66 8.79 2.07 -10.22
C GLY A 66 9.78 1.58 -9.16
N GLU A 67 10.25 0.33 -9.25
CA GLU A 67 11.22 -0.29 -8.33
C GLU A 67 12.69 0.10 -8.58
N ASN A 68 12.97 1.08 -9.45
CA ASN A 68 14.34 1.43 -9.86
C ASN A 68 14.74 2.87 -9.46
N ARG A 69 13.97 3.53 -8.58
CA ARG A 69 14.32 4.86 -8.08
C ARG A 69 15.40 4.77 -7.00
N ASP A 70 16.37 5.66 -7.03
CA ASP A 70 17.23 5.85 -5.88
C ASP A 70 16.47 6.52 -4.72
N GLN A 71 17.08 6.61 -3.55
CA GLN A 71 16.41 7.07 -2.34
C GLN A 71 15.90 8.52 -2.43
N ARG A 72 16.64 9.41 -3.07
CA ARG A 72 16.24 10.82 -3.21
C ARG A 72 15.13 10.98 -4.25
N ALA A 73 15.26 10.34 -5.40
CA ALA A 73 14.22 10.32 -6.42
C ALA A 73 12.93 9.68 -5.90
N TYR A 74 13.04 8.63 -5.09
CA TYR A 74 11.90 8.02 -4.41
C TYR A 74 11.22 9.01 -3.45
N GLY A 75 11.98 9.67 -2.57
CA GLY A 75 11.43 10.64 -1.62
C GLY A 75 10.72 11.80 -2.31
N TYR A 76 11.33 12.38 -3.36
CA TYR A 76 10.72 13.43 -4.16
C TYR A 76 9.41 12.98 -4.83
N TRP A 77 9.45 11.86 -5.54
CA TRP A 77 8.27 11.28 -6.19
C TRP A 77 7.14 10.99 -5.21
N LEU A 78 7.45 10.37 -4.07
CA LEU A 78 6.45 10.04 -3.06
C LEU A 78 5.86 11.29 -2.40
N SER A 79 6.65 12.36 -2.21
CA SER A 79 6.14 13.62 -1.64
C SER A 79 5.11 14.29 -2.54
N LEU A 80 5.30 14.25 -3.87
CA LEU A 80 4.30 14.77 -4.83
C LEU A 80 2.98 13.99 -4.76
N LEU A 81 3.06 12.65 -4.70
CA LEU A 81 1.88 11.79 -4.55
C LEU A 81 1.15 12.05 -3.23
N LEU A 82 1.90 12.12 -2.14
CA LEU A 82 1.34 12.34 -0.82
C LEU A 82 0.75 13.75 -0.66
N ALA A 83 1.26 14.76 -1.38
CA ALA A 83 0.67 16.10 -1.44
C ALA A 83 -0.72 16.07 -2.11
N GLU A 84 -0.89 15.35 -3.21
CA GLU A 84 -2.19 15.18 -3.85
C GLU A 84 -3.16 14.37 -2.96
N CYS A 85 -2.67 13.32 -2.32
CA CYS A 85 -3.45 12.57 -1.34
C CYS A 85 -3.89 13.47 -0.16
N PHE A 86 -3.00 14.34 0.33
CA PHE A 86 -3.31 15.31 1.38
C PHE A 86 -4.43 16.27 0.97
N ARG A 87 -4.37 16.81 -0.26
CA ARG A 87 -5.40 17.70 -0.81
C ARG A 87 -6.80 17.06 -0.80
N LEU A 88 -6.87 15.76 -1.08
CA LEU A 88 -8.13 15.00 -1.11
C LEU A 88 -8.62 14.61 0.29
N THR A 89 -7.71 14.55 1.27
CA THR A 89 -8.03 14.02 2.60
C THR A 89 -8.71 15.07 3.47
N ARG A 90 -9.82 14.70 4.08
CA ARG A 90 -10.54 15.56 5.03
C ARG A 90 -9.64 15.94 6.22
N PRO A 91 -9.87 17.11 6.86
CA PRO A 91 -9.22 17.43 8.13
C PRO A 91 -9.38 16.30 9.15
N GLY A 92 -8.28 15.91 9.81
CA GLY A 92 -8.23 14.78 10.74
C GLY A 92 -8.07 13.41 10.09
N GLY A 93 -8.20 13.31 8.77
CA GLY A 93 -8.01 12.04 8.03
C GLY A 93 -6.56 11.56 8.09
N ALA A 94 -6.36 10.26 7.89
CA ALA A 94 -5.07 9.59 8.09
C ALA A 94 -4.36 9.22 6.79
N ALA A 95 -3.01 9.15 6.83
CA ALA A 95 -2.20 8.47 5.84
C ALA A 95 -1.40 7.35 6.50
N LEU A 96 -1.43 6.16 5.90
CA LEU A 96 -0.68 4.97 6.29
C LEU A 96 0.13 4.51 5.08
N VAL A 97 1.46 4.59 5.15
CA VAL A 97 2.35 4.32 4.02
C VAL A 97 3.30 3.20 4.38
N PHE A 98 3.17 2.07 3.70
CA PHE A 98 4.08 0.94 3.86
C PHE A 98 5.47 1.27 3.34
N THR A 99 6.49 0.74 4.01
CA THR A 99 7.89 0.90 3.61
C THR A 99 8.77 -0.18 4.24
N ASP A 100 9.95 -0.39 3.65
CA ASP A 100 11.00 -1.18 4.30
C ASP A 100 11.96 -0.29 5.12
N TRP A 101 12.87 -0.91 5.85
CA TRP A 101 13.83 -0.19 6.68
C TRP A 101 14.78 0.73 5.89
N ARG A 102 15.04 0.43 4.60
CA ARG A 102 15.94 1.22 3.76
C ARG A 102 15.33 2.55 3.36
N GLN A 103 14.03 2.50 3.02
CA GLN A 103 13.28 3.69 2.59
C GLN A 103 12.55 4.38 3.75
N LEU A 104 12.66 3.83 4.98
CA LEU A 104 11.98 4.41 6.13
C LEU A 104 12.29 5.90 6.33
N PRO A 105 13.55 6.37 6.29
CA PRO A 105 13.85 7.80 6.38
C PRO A 105 13.22 8.62 5.24
N ALA A 106 13.38 8.14 3.98
CA ALA A 106 12.83 8.86 2.84
C ALA A 106 11.29 8.88 2.85
N THR A 107 10.64 7.84 3.36
CA THR A 107 9.17 7.79 3.48
C THR A 107 8.66 8.74 4.56
N THR A 108 9.36 8.84 5.71
CA THR A 108 9.01 9.81 6.76
C THR A 108 9.18 11.26 6.28
N ASP A 109 10.26 11.54 5.54
CA ASP A 109 10.51 12.86 4.95
C ASP A 109 9.46 13.20 3.88
N ALA A 110 9.14 12.24 3.01
CA ALA A 110 8.14 12.43 1.96
C ALA A 110 6.73 12.67 2.53
N LEU A 111 6.35 11.99 3.61
CA LEU A 111 5.07 12.21 4.28
C LEU A 111 4.97 13.67 4.78
N GLN A 112 5.99 14.15 5.47
CA GLN A 112 6.04 15.51 6.00
C GLN A 112 6.09 16.55 4.88
N ALA A 113 6.90 16.32 3.85
CA ALA A 113 6.99 17.19 2.67
C ALA A 113 5.67 17.27 1.88
N GLY A 114 4.86 16.21 1.92
CA GLY A 114 3.50 16.16 1.37
C GLY A 114 2.44 16.88 2.20
N GLY A 115 2.83 17.55 3.31
CA GLY A 115 1.95 18.37 4.15
C GLY A 115 1.35 17.65 5.36
N TRP A 116 1.63 16.37 5.54
CA TRP A 116 1.08 15.58 6.64
C TRP A 116 1.76 15.86 7.97
N THR A 117 0.98 15.87 9.05
CA THR A 117 1.54 15.80 10.41
C THR A 117 1.96 14.38 10.69
N TRP A 118 3.26 14.12 10.78
CA TRP A 118 3.78 12.80 11.13
C TRP A 118 3.40 12.44 12.58
N ARG A 119 2.80 11.26 12.76
CA ARG A 119 2.29 10.77 14.06
C ARG A 119 3.10 9.62 14.63
N GLY A 120 3.81 8.86 13.79
CA GLY A 120 4.62 7.75 14.25
C GLY A 120 4.81 6.67 13.21
N ILE A 121 5.23 5.49 13.70
CA ILE A 121 5.50 4.31 12.90
C ILE A 121 4.81 3.12 13.56
N ALA A 122 4.03 2.37 12.79
CA ALA A 122 3.57 1.04 13.18
C ALA A 122 4.41 -0.03 12.48
N VAL A 123 4.38 -1.26 12.99
CA VAL A 123 5.19 -2.37 12.50
C VAL A 123 4.29 -3.49 11.99
N TRP A 124 4.57 -3.99 10.79
CA TRP A 124 4.04 -5.25 10.31
C TRP A 124 5.08 -6.35 10.43
N HIS A 125 4.86 -7.30 11.34
CA HIS A 125 5.69 -8.49 11.56
C HIS A 125 5.29 -9.62 10.62
N LYS A 126 6.28 -10.20 9.93
CA LYS A 126 6.18 -11.30 8.97
C LYS A 126 6.77 -12.59 9.59
N PRO A 127 6.03 -13.38 10.36
CA PRO A 127 6.57 -14.50 11.13
C PRO A 127 7.25 -15.57 10.26
N THR A 128 6.89 -15.65 8.99
CA THR A 128 7.40 -16.63 8.03
C THR A 128 8.59 -16.14 7.20
N ALA A 129 9.17 -14.96 7.50
CA ALA A 129 10.38 -14.49 6.84
C ALA A 129 11.54 -15.47 7.10
N ARG A 130 12.34 -15.76 6.07
CA ARG A 130 13.45 -16.72 6.17
C ARG A 130 14.62 -16.13 6.97
N PRO A 131 15.15 -16.82 7.99
CA PRO A 131 16.36 -16.39 8.67
C PRO A 131 17.57 -16.52 7.73
N GLN A 132 18.59 -15.69 7.98
CA GLN A 132 19.88 -15.76 7.29
C GLN A 132 21.00 -15.89 8.33
N PRO A 133 21.95 -16.83 8.15
CA PRO A 133 23.05 -16.99 9.09
C PRO A 133 23.85 -15.68 9.31
N GLY A 134 24.21 -15.38 10.54
CA GLY A 134 25.03 -14.21 10.88
C GLY A 134 24.37 -12.84 10.69
N ARG A 135 23.03 -12.78 10.48
CA ARG A 135 22.28 -11.53 10.26
C ARG A 135 21.02 -11.50 11.11
N MET A 136 20.58 -10.29 11.42
CA MET A 136 19.25 -10.09 11.97
C MET A 136 18.22 -10.43 10.92
N ARG A 137 17.13 -11.07 11.34
CA ARG A 137 16.02 -11.44 10.48
C ARG A 137 15.30 -10.19 9.95
N GLN A 138 15.02 -10.16 8.66
CA GLN A 138 14.27 -9.08 8.00
C GLN A 138 12.78 -9.44 7.99
N ASP A 139 12.20 -9.56 9.17
CA ASP A 139 10.82 -10.02 9.38
C ASP A 139 9.84 -8.89 9.72
N CYS A 140 10.29 -7.66 9.58
CA CYS A 140 9.43 -6.49 9.78
C CYS A 140 9.41 -5.60 8.53
N GLU A 141 8.24 -5.07 8.23
CA GLU A 141 8.03 -3.87 7.42
C GLU A 141 7.39 -2.79 8.30
N PHE A 142 7.45 -1.55 7.84
CA PHE A 142 7.00 -0.42 8.62
C PHE A 142 5.81 0.24 7.94
N ILE A 143 4.97 0.89 8.75
CA ILE A 143 3.86 1.71 8.30
C ILE A 143 4.10 3.09 8.89
N VAL A 144 4.62 4.01 8.07
CA VAL A 144 4.74 5.41 8.43
C VAL A 144 3.34 6.01 8.39
N TRP A 145 2.90 6.64 9.48
CA TRP A 145 1.56 7.19 9.50
C TRP A 145 1.52 8.65 9.96
N GLY A 146 0.57 9.37 9.41
CA GLY A 146 0.33 10.78 9.70
C GLY A 146 -1.13 11.15 9.57
N SER A 147 -1.44 12.41 9.81
CA SER A 147 -2.79 12.94 9.69
C SER A 147 -2.82 14.31 9.00
N ASN A 148 -3.95 14.63 8.37
CA ASN A 148 -4.24 15.96 7.90
C ASN A 148 -4.69 16.83 9.08
N GLY A 149 -3.69 17.44 9.76
CA GLY A 149 -3.93 18.26 10.96
C GLY A 149 -4.34 17.43 12.18
N ALA A 150 -5.10 18.03 13.09
CA ALA A 150 -5.52 17.40 14.34
C ALA A 150 -6.52 16.27 14.09
N MET A 151 -6.28 15.13 14.72
CA MET A 151 -7.24 14.02 14.77
C MET A 151 -8.20 14.24 15.93
N ILE A 152 -9.47 14.41 15.63
CA ILE A 152 -10.51 14.56 16.64
C ILE A 152 -11.23 13.21 16.74
N PRO A 153 -11.15 12.52 17.90
CA PRO A 153 -11.87 11.27 18.09
C PRO A 153 -13.38 11.48 17.92
N GLY A 154 -14.04 10.59 17.19
CA GLY A 154 -15.50 10.55 17.12
C GLY A 154 -16.10 9.98 18.41
N ASN A 155 -17.43 9.82 18.42
CA ASN A 155 -18.18 9.28 19.58
C ASN A 155 -17.82 7.81 19.87
N ASP A 156 -17.32 7.07 18.88
CA ASP A 156 -16.82 5.68 19.02
C ASP A 156 -15.38 5.60 18.52
N PRO A 157 -14.39 5.97 19.34
CA PRO A 157 -12.98 6.02 18.94
C PRO A 157 -12.41 4.62 18.72
N VAL A 158 -11.76 4.42 17.57
CA VAL A 158 -11.06 3.17 17.25
C VAL A 158 -9.65 3.19 17.83
N TYR A 159 -9.29 2.13 18.55
CA TYR A 159 -7.92 1.89 19.03
C TYR A 159 -7.26 0.85 18.14
N LEU A 160 -6.22 1.25 17.41
CA LEU A 160 -5.42 0.34 16.60
C LEU A 160 -4.10 0.02 17.32
N PRO A 161 -3.61 -1.23 17.24
CA PRO A 161 -2.29 -1.57 17.75
C PRO A 161 -1.19 -0.91 16.92
N GLY A 162 -0.05 -0.63 17.53
CA GLY A 162 1.17 -0.20 16.79
C GLY A 162 1.94 -1.36 16.15
N HIS A 163 1.44 -2.59 16.27
CA HIS A 163 2.07 -3.81 15.76
C HIS A 163 1.03 -4.74 15.15
N PHE A 164 1.27 -5.20 13.93
CA PHE A 164 0.41 -6.12 13.18
C PHE A 164 1.21 -7.37 12.82
N THR A 165 0.62 -8.55 12.99
CA THR A 165 1.24 -9.81 12.60
C THR A 165 0.44 -10.46 11.49
N GLY A 166 1.09 -10.85 10.41
CA GLY A 166 0.45 -11.54 9.30
C GLY A 166 1.46 -12.04 8.28
N SER A 167 1.24 -13.22 7.73
CA SER A 167 2.08 -13.79 6.67
C SER A 167 1.58 -13.37 5.30
N GLN A 168 2.51 -13.11 4.38
CA GLN A 168 2.14 -12.91 2.97
C GLN A 168 1.42 -14.15 2.41
N PRO A 169 0.39 -13.97 1.58
CA PRO A 169 -0.27 -15.09 0.89
C PRO A 169 0.74 -15.93 0.09
N ARG A 170 0.48 -17.24 0.02
CA ARG A 170 1.33 -18.20 -0.70
C ARG A 170 0.52 -19.02 -1.70
N GLY A 171 1.21 -19.57 -2.72
CA GLY A 171 0.58 -20.42 -3.72
C GLY A 171 -0.53 -19.70 -4.48
N SER A 172 -1.65 -20.39 -4.71
CA SER A 172 -2.82 -19.86 -5.45
C SER A 172 -3.54 -18.68 -4.79
N GLN A 173 -3.32 -18.45 -3.51
CA GLN A 173 -3.88 -17.26 -2.81
C GLN A 173 -3.12 -15.97 -3.13
N ARG A 174 -1.92 -16.06 -3.73
CA ARG A 174 -1.10 -14.93 -4.08
C ARG A 174 -1.45 -14.41 -5.46
N GLN A 175 -2.08 -13.25 -5.54
CA GLN A 175 -2.50 -12.59 -6.79
C GLN A 175 -1.58 -11.43 -7.21
N HIS A 176 -0.62 -11.04 -6.36
CA HIS A 176 0.37 -10.00 -6.65
C HIS A 176 1.72 -10.36 -6.01
N ILE A 177 2.84 -9.94 -6.65
CA ILE A 177 4.21 -10.30 -6.21
C ILE A 177 4.48 -9.86 -4.77
N THR A 178 4.02 -8.67 -4.38
CA THR A 178 4.22 -8.09 -3.03
C THR A 178 2.90 -7.97 -2.25
N GLN A 179 1.91 -8.81 -2.55
CA GLN A 179 0.58 -8.73 -1.93
C GLN A 179 0.66 -8.70 -0.40
N LYS A 180 0.03 -7.68 0.19
CA LYS A 180 -0.12 -7.57 1.65
C LYS A 180 -1.16 -8.58 2.17
N PRO A 181 -1.02 -9.08 3.41
CA PRO A 181 -2.02 -9.94 4.03
C PRO A 181 -3.34 -9.17 4.21
N GLU A 182 -4.45 -9.77 3.79
CA GLU A 182 -5.76 -9.13 3.93
C GLU A 182 -6.12 -8.89 5.39
N ASP A 183 -5.71 -9.78 6.31
CA ASP A 183 -5.97 -9.62 7.74
C ASP A 183 -5.30 -8.38 8.35
N VAL A 184 -4.11 -8.02 7.88
CA VAL A 184 -3.45 -6.77 8.27
C VAL A 184 -4.22 -5.57 7.71
N MET A 185 -4.58 -5.63 6.42
CA MET A 185 -5.33 -4.54 5.78
C MET A 185 -6.71 -4.34 6.42
N ARG A 186 -7.41 -5.42 6.82
CA ARG A 186 -8.69 -5.36 7.54
C ARG A 186 -8.58 -4.65 8.90
N GLN A 187 -7.46 -4.78 9.58
CA GLN A 187 -7.21 -4.04 10.81
C GLN A 187 -6.95 -2.56 10.51
N LEU A 188 -6.12 -2.26 9.49
CA LEU A 188 -5.75 -0.88 9.15
C LEU A 188 -6.93 -0.04 8.65
N VAL A 189 -7.83 -0.61 7.84
CA VAL A 189 -8.98 0.13 7.32
C VAL A 189 -9.96 0.58 8.43
N ARG A 190 -9.86 0.03 9.64
CA ARG A 190 -10.66 0.46 10.79
C ARG A 190 -10.34 1.88 11.27
N ILE A 191 -9.20 2.47 10.82
CA ILE A 191 -8.90 3.88 11.09
C ILE A 191 -9.91 4.82 10.41
N VAL A 192 -10.58 4.33 9.39
CA VAL A 192 -11.64 5.05 8.66
C VAL A 192 -12.99 4.70 9.29
N PRO A 193 -13.87 5.68 9.56
CA PRO A 193 -15.21 5.40 10.06
C PRO A 193 -16.02 4.54 9.07
N GLU A 194 -17.07 3.90 9.53
CA GLU A 194 -18.02 3.23 8.63
C GLU A 194 -18.57 4.22 7.61
N ASP A 195 -18.85 3.74 6.40
CA ASP A 195 -19.22 4.53 5.22
C ASP A 195 -18.17 5.56 4.75
N GLY A 196 -17.05 5.71 5.45
CA GLY A 196 -15.92 6.54 5.02
C GLY A 196 -15.19 5.97 3.79
N THR A 197 -14.34 6.78 3.18
CA THR A 197 -13.67 6.44 1.92
C THR A 197 -12.17 6.23 2.13
N VAL A 198 -11.67 5.08 1.70
CA VAL A 198 -10.24 4.73 1.64
C VAL A 198 -9.72 4.99 0.24
N LEU A 199 -8.60 5.69 0.10
CA LEU A 199 -7.82 5.83 -1.13
C LEU A 199 -6.57 4.95 -1.08
N ASP A 200 -6.34 4.17 -2.14
CA ASP A 200 -5.07 3.46 -2.37
C ASP A 200 -4.53 3.82 -3.75
N PRO A 201 -3.48 4.67 -3.83
CA PRO A 201 -2.87 5.06 -5.11
C PRO A 201 -2.01 3.96 -5.75
N PHE A 202 -1.87 2.80 -5.09
CA PHE A 202 -1.10 1.63 -5.55
C PHE A 202 -1.89 0.35 -5.32
N ALA A 203 -3.11 0.28 -5.86
CA ALA A 203 -4.09 -0.74 -5.51
C ALA A 203 -3.65 -2.19 -5.77
N GLY A 204 -2.71 -2.43 -6.68
CA GLY A 204 -2.23 -3.75 -7.02
C GLY A 204 -3.38 -4.70 -7.36
N SER A 205 -3.43 -5.85 -6.70
CA SER A 205 -4.53 -6.82 -6.83
C SER A 205 -5.77 -6.49 -5.98
N GLY A 206 -5.89 -5.26 -5.44
CA GLY A 206 -7.07 -4.77 -4.74
C GLY A 206 -7.24 -5.25 -3.30
N THR A 207 -6.15 -5.57 -2.59
CA THR A 207 -6.24 -6.08 -1.20
C THR A 207 -6.81 -5.02 -0.24
N THR A 208 -6.36 -3.77 -0.37
CA THR A 208 -6.89 -2.64 0.40
C THR A 208 -8.37 -2.43 0.13
N GLY A 209 -8.77 -2.46 -1.14
CA GLY A 209 -10.17 -2.30 -1.55
C GLY A 209 -11.05 -3.43 -1.00
N ALA A 210 -10.59 -4.69 -1.09
CA ALA A 210 -11.29 -5.83 -0.53
C ALA A 210 -11.49 -5.69 0.99
N ALA A 211 -10.47 -5.26 1.71
CA ALA A 211 -10.54 -5.01 3.15
C ALA A 211 -11.50 -3.86 3.48
N ALA A 212 -11.46 -2.77 2.72
CA ALA A 212 -12.34 -1.61 2.89
C ALA A 212 -13.81 -2.00 2.71
N LEU A 213 -14.15 -2.64 1.58
CA LEU A 213 -15.53 -3.04 1.28
C LEU A 213 -16.08 -4.06 2.31
N ARG A 214 -15.29 -5.06 2.69
CA ARG A 214 -15.71 -6.02 3.73
C ARG A 214 -15.85 -5.38 5.11
N GLY A 215 -15.16 -4.29 5.33
CA GLY A 215 -15.24 -3.48 6.55
C GLY A 215 -16.34 -2.40 6.53
N GLY A 216 -17.18 -2.32 5.49
CA GLY A 216 -18.22 -1.30 5.41
C GLY A 216 -17.74 0.09 4.96
N ARG A 217 -16.61 0.18 4.25
CA ARG A 217 -16.02 1.44 3.75
C ARG A 217 -16.11 1.51 2.24
N ASN A 218 -16.13 2.72 1.70
CA ASN A 218 -15.97 2.98 0.27
C ASN A 218 -14.49 2.93 -0.12
N PHE A 219 -14.22 2.71 -1.41
CA PHE A 219 -12.86 2.55 -1.90
C PHE A 219 -12.62 3.28 -3.21
N ILE A 220 -11.49 4.00 -3.29
CA ILE A 220 -10.94 4.54 -4.52
C ILE A 220 -9.55 3.95 -4.68
N GLY A 221 -9.31 3.26 -5.80
CA GLY A 221 -8.01 2.69 -6.12
C GLY A 221 -7.44 3.27 -7.40
N ILE A 222 -6.11 3.34 -7.49
CA ILE A 222 -5.39 3.63 -8.73
C ILE A 222 -4.37 2.52 -8.94
N GLU A 223 -4.30 1.96 -10.15
CA GLU A 223 -3.34 0.92 -10.49
C GLU A 223 -2.79 1.16 -11.90
N GLN A 224 -1.46 1.15 -12.01
CA GLN A 224 -0.79 1.44 -13.28
C GLN A 224 -0.75 0.23 -14.22
N SER A 225 -0.65 -0.98 -13.68
CA SER A 225 -0.64 -2.21 -14.46
C SER A 225 -2.05 -2.62 -14.88
N ALA A 226 -2.30 -2.73 -16.19
CA ALA A 226 -3.60 -3.19 -16.72
C ALA A 226 -3.97 -4.58 -16.19
N HIS A 227 -2.98 -5.48 -16.05
CA HIS A 227 -3.17 -6.84 -15.52
C HIS A 227 -3.67 -6.80 -14.06
N TYR A 228 -3.01 -6.03 -13.19
CA TYR A 228 -3.41 -5.93 -11.79
C TYR A 228 -4.70 -5.14 -11.61
N ALA A 229 -4.93 -4.11 -12.44
CA ALA A 229 -6.20 -3.38 -12.43
C ALA A 229 -7.39 -4.31 -12.73
N GLU A 230 -7.28 -5.23 -13.69
CA GLU A 230 -8.35 -6.18 -13.99
C GLU A 230 -8.49 -7.26 -12.89
N THR A 231 -7.38 -7.72 -12.34
CA THR A 231 -7.38 -8.62 -11.16
C THR A 231 -8.12 -7.98 -9.99
N ALA A 232 -7.81 -6.71 -9.70
CA ALA A 232 -8.48 -5.95 -8.64
C ALA A 232 -9.97 -5.76 -8.93
N ARG A 233 -10.37 -5.38 -10.16
CA ARG A 233 -11.79 -5.25 -10.52
C ARG A 233 -12.56 -6.54 -10.32
N THR A 234 -12.00 -7.65 -10.77
CA THR A 234 -12.61 -8.98 -10.57
C THR A 234 -12.82 -9.29 -9.10
N ARG A 235 -11.81 -9.03 -8.27
CA ARG A 235 -11.87 -9.24 -6.82
C ARG A 235 -12.93 -8.35 -6.15
N LEU A 236 -12.97 -7.07 -6.49
CA LEU A 236 -13.90 -6.11 -5.88
C LEU A 236 -15.35 -6.38 -6.30
N ARG A 237 -15.60 -6.73 -7.58
CA ARG A 237 -16.93 -7.15 -8.06
C ARG A 237 -17.48 -8.37 -7.32
N ALA A 238 -16.61 -9.31 -6.92
CA ALA A 238 -17.03 -10.48 -6.16
C ALA A 238 -17.47 -10.15 -4.71
N ILE A 239 -17.09 -8.97 -4.19
CA ILE A 239 -17.47 -8.51 -2.84
C ILE A 239 -18.73 -7.63 -2.92
N THR A 240 -18.74 -6.69 -3.83
CA THR A 240 -19.86 -5.76 -4.03
C THR A 240 -20.20 -5.75 -5.51
N PRO A 241 -21.35 -6.32 -5.92
CA PRO A 241 -21.79 -6.24 -7.29
C PRO A 241 -21.81 -4.78 -7.74
N ALA A 242 -21.33 -4.53 -8.97
CA ALA A 242 -21.41 -3.20 -9.56
C ALA A 242 -22.87 -2.73 -9.51
N LEU A 243 -23.11 -1.50 -9.08
CA LEU A 243 -24.40 -0.88 -9.25
C LEU A 243 -24.68 -0.87 -10.77
N THR A 244 -25.70 -1.62 -11.17
CA THR A 244 -26.23 -1.66 -12.56
C THR A 244 -26.87 -0.34 -12.93
#